data_80280213a4065d4dc20f077bbe0aa5db
#
_entry.id   80280213a4065d4dc20f077bbe0aa5db
#
_cell.length_a   1.000
_cell.length_b   1.000
_cell.length_c   1.000
_cell.angle_alpha   90.00
_cell.angle_beta   90.00
_cell.angle_gamma   90.00
#
_symmetry.space_group_name_H-M   'P 1'
#
loop_
_entity.id
_entity.type
_entity.pdbx_description
1 polymer ?
#
loop_
_entity_poly.entity_id
_entity_poly.type
_entity_poly.pdbx_seq_one_letter_code
_entity_poly.pdbx_strand_id
1 'polypeptide(L)'
;SIGVHILNLLTIPALVFIYYFRKTEKVTFKGMVYATLIAGAILLFINNIIIPYTVYVGALVDLFFVNTLGLPVNSGIVLFALALILGCGWAAWYTHRKGKVVWNIILLSTTMVLVGFSSYASVTIRAAANPPMNSNNPNNPHALLSMLNRDQYGDRPLLLGAYYSAPPEGYKEKSFYYLDEDGKYKPASVITGYTHSPEFVHFFPRMWDARKGEKEYKQWGAYRTRTDVMRDDKGEILRDEQGRPVRGEVVDFGRKKLYN
;
A
#
# COMPACT_ATOMS: atom_id res chain seq x y z
N SER A 1 1.01 -17.59 13.71
CA SER A 1 -0.38 -17.16 13.44
C SER A 1 -0.47 -15.87 12.62
N ILE A 2 0.46 -14.90 12.77
CA ILE A 2 0.49 -13.68 11.94
C ILE A 2 0.68 -14.01 10.47
N GLY A 3 1.49 -14.99 10.11
CA GLY A 3 1.68 -15.43 8.73
C GLY A 3 0.49 -16.15 8.11
N VAL A 4 -0.46 -16.64 8.92
CA VAL A 4 -1.67 -17.30 8.42
C VAL A 4 -2.81 -16.25 8.25
N HIS A 5 -2.84 -15.24 9.14
CA HIS A 5 -3.87 -14.23 9.09
C HIS A 5 -3.37 -12.89 9.65
N ILE A 6 -3.22 -11.91 8.79
CA ILE A 6 -2.77 -10.55 9.18
C ILE A 6 -3.74 -9.91 10.21
N LEU A 7 -5.00 -10.35 10.24
CA LEU A 7 -5.99 -9.94 11.24
C LEU A 7 -5.56 -10.24 12.69
N ASN A 8 -4.62 -11.17 12.91
CA ASN A 8 -4.08 -11.39 14.25
C ASN A 8 -3.34 -10.16 14.81
N LEU A 9 -2.91 -9.24 13.96
CA LEU A 9 -2.38 -7.94 14.40
C LEU A 9 -3.44 -7.08 15.11
N LEU A 10 -4.74 -7.32 14.87
CA LEU A 10 -5.82 -6.62 15.57
C LEU A 10 -5.91 -6.98 17.06
N THR A 11 -5.18 -8.00 17.53
CA THR A 11 -5.03 -8.25 18.97
C THR A 11 -4.22 -7.15 19.67
N ILE A 12 -3.39 -6.40 18.94
CA ILE A 12 -2.56 -5.32 19.51
C ILE A 12 -3.43 -4.23 20.17
N PRO A 13 -4.46 -3.68 19.50
CA PRO A 13 -5.39 -2.77 20.17
C PRO A 13 -6.00 -3.35 21.44
N ALA A 14 -6.42 -4.60 21.42
CA ALA A 14 -6.98 -5.25 22.60
C ALA A 14 -5.99 -5.29 23.77
N LEU A 15 -4.72 -5.64 23.50
CA LEU A 15 -3.68 -5.68 24.50
C LEU A 15 -3.38 -4.27 25.08
N VAL A 16 -3.36 -3.24 24.24
CA VAL A 16 -3.18 -1.87 24.69
C VAL A 16 -4.31 -1.43 25.60
N PHE A 17 -5.57 -1.75 25.25
CA PHE A 17 -6.71 -1.45 26.10
C PHE A 17 -6.72 -2.23 27.40
N ILE A 18 -6.37 -3.52 27.38
CA ILE A 18 -6.21 -4.32 28.62
C ILE A 18 -5.17 -3.69 29.54
N TYR A 19 -4.03 -3.27 28.97
CA TYR A 19 -2.99 -2.60 29.74
C TYR A 19 -3.48 -1.26 30.32
N TYR A 20 -4.19 -0.46 29.52
CA TYR A 20 -4.76 0.81 29.96
C TYR A 20 -5.75 0.60 31.12
N PHE A 21 -6.71 -0.30 31.00
CA PHE A 21 -7.69 -0.57 32.04
C PHE A 21 -7.09 -1.17 33.31
N ARG A 22 -6.02 -1.95 33.18
CA ARG A 22 -5.34 -2.52 34.35
C ARG A 22 -4.53 -1.49 35.14
N LYS A 23 -4.00 -0.46 34.45
CA LYS A 23 -3.12 0.55 35.06
C LYS A 23 -3.84 1.79 35.53
N THR A 24 -5.05 2.04 35.08
CA THR A 24 -5.80 3.27 35.34
C THR A 24 -6.97 2.98 36.27
N GLU A 25 -6.98 3.62 37.45
CA GLU A 25 -8.06 3.48 38.42
C GLU A 25 -9.38 4.12 37.92
N LYS A 26 -9.28 5.25 37.20
CA LYS A 26 -10.43 5.95 36.62
C LYS A 26 -10.30 6.04 35.10
N VAL A 27 -11.20 5.37 34.42
CA VAL A 27 -11.29 5.41 32.97
C VAL A 27 -11.80 6.78 32.51
N THR A 28 -11.03 7.46 31.65
CA THR A 28 -11.40 8.76 31.11
C THR A 28 -11.50 8.68 29.58
N PHE A 29 -12.37 9.49 29.00
CA PHE A 29 -12.51 9.56 27.54
C PHE A 29 -11.18 9.94 26.87
N LYS A 30 -10.45 10.91 27.42
CA LYS A 30 -9.12 11.30 26.92
C LYS A 30 -8.13 10.12 26.96
N GLY A 31 -8.14 9.34 28.04
CA GLY A 31 -7.27 8.16 28.17
C GLY A 31 -7.60 7.08 27.15
N MET A 32 -8.89 6.85 26.83
CA MET A 32 -9.29 5.93 25.77
C MET A 32 -8.82 6.41 24.39
N VAL A 33 -8.91 7.71 24.11
CA VAL A 33 -8.41 8.27 22.85
C VAL A 33 -6.89 8.06 22.73
N TYR A 34 -6.13 8.33 23.79
CA TYR A 34 -4.67 8.07 23.78
C TYR A 34 -4.36 6.58 23.59
N ALA A 35 -5.08 5.69 24.25
CA ALA A 35 -4.90 4.25 24.08
C ALA A 35 -5.16 3.82 22.62
N THR A 36 -6.21 4.36 21.99
CA THR A 36 -6.52 4.12 20.57
C THR A 36 -5.41 4.62 19.66
N LEU A 37 -4.91 5.84 19.88
CA LEU A 37 -3.83 6.41 19.07
C LEU A 37 -2.53 5.60 19.20
N ILE A 38 -2.18 5.19 20.41
CA ILE A 38 -1.01 4.34 20.66
C ILE A 38 -1.16 2.98 19.99
N ALA A 39 -2.33 2.35 20.14
CA ALA A 39 -2.62 1.07 19.49
C ALA A 39 -2.51 1.16 17.97
N GLY A 40 -3.11 2.21 17.39
CA GLY A 40 -3.03 2.50 15.96
C GLY A 40 -1.58 2.75 15.48
N ALA A 41 -0.82 3.54 16.24
CA ALA A 41 0.59 3.82 15.92
C ALA A 41 1.45 2.55 15.94
N ILE A 42 1.29 1.68 16.94
CA ILE A 42 2.00 0.40 17.01
C ILE A 42 1.62 -0.50 15.84
N LEU A 43 0.33 -0.59 15.52
CA LEU A 43 -0.16 -1.42 14.43
C LEU A 43 0.36 -0.93 13.07
N LEU A 44 0.31 0.38 12.83
CA LEU A 44 0.85 0.99 11.61
C LEU A 44 2.36 0.81 11.51
N PHE A 45 3.08 0.95 12.62
CA PHE A 45 4.53 0.75 12.66
C PHE A 45 4.91 -0.69 12.30
N ILE A 46 4.23 -1.69 12.85
CA ILE A 46 4.51 -3.09 12.54
C ILE A 46 4.16 -3.39 11.08
N ASN A 47 2.97 -2.97 10.62
CA ASN A 47 2.47 -3.34 9.29
C ASN A 47 3.20 -2.61 8.15
N ASN A 48 3.60 -1.35 8.33
CA ASN A 48 4.20 -0.56 7.27
C ASN A 48 5.72 -0.42 7.37
N ILE A 49 6.29 -0.70 8.55
CA ILE A 49 7.74 -0.57 8.75
C ILE A 49 8.36 -1.94 9.03
N ILE A 50 8.05 -2.60 10.13
CA ILE A 50 8.77 -3.84 10.51
C ILE A 50 8.66 -4.89 9.40
N ILE A 51 7.45 -5.21 8.97
CA ILE A 51 7.21 -6.29 8.00
C ILE A 51 7.81 -5.97 6.62
N PRO A 52 7.45 -4.85 5.93
CA PRO A 52 7.96 -4.58 4.59
C PRO A 52 9.46 -4.30 4.56
N TYR A 53 10.00 -3.57 5.55
CA TYR A 53 11.43 -3.29 5.57
C TYR A 53 12.29 -4.51 5.87
N THR A 54 11.80 -5.46 6.67
CA THR A 54 12.51 -6.73 6.87
C THR A 54 12.66 -7.49 5.55
N VAL A 55 11.60 -7.58 4.76
CA VAL A 55 11.65 -8.22 3.44
C VAL A 55 12.49 -7.40 2.47
N TYR A 56 12.37 -6.08 2.47
CA TYR A 56 13.14 -5.18 1.61
C TYR A 56 14.66 -5.32 1.85
N VAL A 57 15.10 -5.27 3.10
CA VAL A 57 16.52 -5.46 3.44
C VAL A 57 16.98 -6.87 3.07
N GLY A 58 16.16 -7.89 3.33
CA GLY A 58 16.43 -9.26 2.89
C GLY A 58 16.57 -9.38 1.38
N ALA A 59 15.72 -8.68 0.62
CA ALA A 59 15.80 -8.63 -0.84
C ALA A 59 17.08 -7.93 -1.35
N LEU A 60 17.53 -6.86 -0.68
CA LEU A 60 18.81 -6.20 -1.00
C LEU A 60 20.01 -7.10 -0.72
N VAL A 61 19.98 -7.84 0.40
CA VAL A 61 21.03 -8.81 0.72
C VAL A 61 21.04 -9.92 -0.33
N ASP A 62 19.88 -10.43 -0.71
CA ASP A 62 19.79 -11.46 -1.75
C ASP A 62 20.29 -10.96 -3.11
N LEU A 63 19.93 -9.73 -3.49
CA LEU A 63 20.43 -9.07 -4.69
C LEU A 63 21.97 -9.03 -4.72
N PHE A 64 22.61 -8.66 -3.60
CA PHE A 64 24.05 -8.65 -3.48
C PHE A 64 24.66 -10.05 -3.59
N PHE A 65 24.08 -11.04 -2.91
CA PHE A 65 24.55 -12.43 -2.93
C PHE A 65 24.44 -13.06 -4.32
N VAL A 66 23.34 -12.85 -5.01
CA VAL A 66 23.09 -13.42 -6.33
C VAL A 66 23.92 -12.69 -7.40
N ASN A 67 23.85 -11.36 -7.45
CA ASN A 67 24.47 -10.62 -8.55
C ASN A 67 25.99 -10.45 -8.39
N THR A 68 26.50 -10.32 -7.16
CA THR A 68 27.92 -10.06 -6.90
C THR A 68 28.71 -11.33 -6.55
N LEU A 69 28.13 -12.18 -5.70
CA LEU A 69 28.80 -13.39 -5.25
C LEU A 69 28.46 -14.63 -6.11
N GLY A 70 27.47 -14.54 -7.00
CA GLY A 70 27.05 -15.64 -7.85
C GLY A 70 26.39 -16.81 -7.09
N LEU A 71 25.84 -16.55 -5.90
CA LEU A 71 25.17 -17.55 -5.09
C LEU A 71 23.75 -17.82 -5.60
N PRO A 72 23.15 -18.98 -5.26
CA PRO A 72 21.78 -19.28 -5.66
C PRO A 72 20.76 -18.25 -5.16
N VAL A 73 19.69 -18.04 -5.91
CA VAL A 73 18.55 -17.20 -5.53
C VAL A 73 17.99 -17.63 -4.18
N ASN A 74 17.58 -16.69 -3.37
CA ASN A 74 17.10 -16.86 -1.99
C ASN A 74 18.20 -17.20 -0.95
N SER A 75 19.48 -17.34 -1.32
CA SER A 75 20.56 -17.61 -0.35
C SER A 75 20.77 -16.41 0.59
N GLY A 76 20.73 -15.19 0.06
CA GLY A 76 20.93 -13.96 0.84
C GLY A 76 19.81 -13.72 1.86
N ILE A 77 18.55 -13.92 1.48
CA ILE A 77 17.44 -13.73 2.42
C ILE A 77 17.43 -14.78 3.54
N VAL A 78 17.83 -16.01 3.24
CA VAL A 78 17.94 -17.07 4.27
C VAL A 78 19.01 -16.71 5.29
N LEU A 79 20.20 -16.31 4.83
CA LEU A 79 21.29 -15.89 5.72
C LEU A 79 20.92 -14.63 6.51
N PHE A 80 20.27 -13.66 5.87
CA PHE A 80 19.76 -12.46 6.55
C PHE A 80 18.73 -12.82 7.64
N ALA A 81 17.77 -13.69 7.34
CA ALA A 81 16.76 -14.11 8.31
C ALA A 81 17.38 -14.81 9.53
N LEU A 82 18.35 -15.70 9.30
CA LEU A 82 19.10 -16.36 10.37
C LEU A 82 19.88 -15.35 11.21
N ALA A 83 20.61 -14.43 10.57
CA ALA A 83 21.37 -13.39 11.28
C ALA A 83 20.43 -12.46 12.09
N LEU A 84 19.27 -12.12 11.54
CA LEU A 84 18.27 -11.29 12.22
C LEU A 84 17.72 -11.99 13.47
N ILE A 85 17.33 -13.26 13.36
CA ILE A 85 16.79 -14.05 14.48
C ILE A 85 17.86 -14.21 15.57
N LEU A 86 19.08 -14.59 15.19
CA LEU A 86 20.19 -14.73 16.13
C LEU A 86 20.56 -13.41 16.79
N GLY A 87 20.59 -12.32 16.00
CA GLY A 87 20.87 -10.97 16.52
C GLY A 87 19.81 -10.49 17.51
N CYS A 88 18.53 -10.67 17.19
CA CYS A 88 17.42 -10.35 18.10
C CYS A 88 17.46 -11.23 19.35
N GLY A 89 17.74 -12.52 19.23
CA GLY A 89 17.87 -13.43 20.37
C GLY A 89 19.02 -13.01 21.31
N TRP A 90 20.19 -12.68 20.72
CA TRP A 90 21.33 -12.19 21.48
C TRP A 90 21.04 -10.84 22.16
N ALA A 91 20.41 -9.91 21.46
CA ALA A 91 20.04 -8.61 22.01
C ALA A 91 19.02 -8.75 23.17
N ALA A 92 18.05 -9.64 23.04
CA ALA A 92 17.09 -9.95 24.10
C ALA A 92 17.79 -10.55 25.32
N TRP A 93 18.71 -11.50 25.13
CA TRP A 93 19.52 -12.07 26.20
C TRP A 93 20.41 -11.01 26.89
N TYR A 94 21.06 -10.13 26.09
CA TYR A 94 21.90 -9.05 26.61
C TYR A 94 21.09 -8.03 27.44
N THR A 95 19.93 -7.60 26.94
CA THR A 95 19.06 -6.66 27.66
C THR A 95 18.46 -7.25 28.92
N HIS A 96 18.17 -8.56 28.91
CA HIS A 96 17.74 -9.29 30.10
C HIS A 96 18.84 -9.28 31.18
N ARG A 97 20.10 -9.64 30.81
CA ARG A 97 21.23 -9.62 31.74
C ARG A 97 21.54 -8.23 32.32
N LYS A 98 21.30 -7.16 31.55
CA LYS A 98 21.50 -5.78 31.99
C LYS A 98 20.31 -5.20 32.73
N GLY A 99 19.27 -5.95 33.03
CA GLY A 99 18.06 -5.50 33.73
C GLY A 99 17.25 -4.44 32.98
N LYS A 100 17.46 -4.28 31.67
CA LYS A 100 16.73 -3.29 30.84
C LYS A 100 15.36 -3.84 30.42
N VAL A 101 14.42 -3.89 31.36
CA VAL A 101 13.11 -4.56 31.20
C VAL A 101 12.34 -4.07 29.95
N VAL A 102 12.25 -2.74 29.75
CA VAL A 102 11.48 -2.18 28.63
C VAL A 102 12.07 -2.60 27.28
N TRP A 103 13.39 -2.47 27.12
CA TRP A 103 14.06 -2.89 25.88
C TRP A 103 13.97 -4.39 25.65
N ASN A 104 14.03 -5.18 26.70
CA ASN A 104 13.86 -6.63 26.61
C ASN A 104 12.47 -7.00 26.10
N ILE A 105 11.41 -6.37 26.64
CA ILE A 105 10.02 -6.61 26.17
C ILE A 105 9.87 -6.22 24.71
N ILE A 106 10.39 -5.05 24.29
CA ILE A 106 10.33 -4.60 22.90
C ILE A 106 11.04 -5.60 21.98
N LEU A 107 12.25 -6.02 22.31
CA LEU A 107 13.02 -6.96 21.50
C LEU A 107 12.35 -8.32 21.42
N LEU A 108 11.86 -8.87 22.53
CA LEU A 108 11.13 -10.13 22.54
C LEU A 108 9.85 -10.04 21.70
N SER A 109 9.07 -8.96 21.84
CA SER A 109 7.86 -8.76 21.05
C SER A 109 8.16 -8.67 19.57
N THR A 110 9.19 -7.91 19.19
CA THR A 110 9.65 -7.80 17.79
C THR A 110 10.11 -9.16 17.26
N THR A 111 10.89 -9.90 18.04
CA THR A 111 11.34 -11.27 17.66
C THR A 111 10.15 -12.19 17.42
N MET A 112 9.14 -12.17 18.29
CA MET A 112 7.93 -12.98 18.13
C MET A 112 7.12 -12.59 16.87
N VAL A 113 7.06 -11.29 16.54
CA VAL A 113 6.44 -10.82 15.30
C VAL A 113 7.21 -11.35 14.09
N LEU A 114 8.55 -11.26 14.09
CA LEU A 114 9.39 -11.73 13.00
C LEU A 114 9.31 -13.26 12.83
N VAL A 115 9.32 -14.00 13.91
CA VAL A 115 9.12 -15.47 13.89
C VAL A 115 7.74 -15.81 13.35
N GLY A 116 6.69 -15.12 13.78
CA GLY A 116 5.35 -15.31 13.21
C GLY A 116 5.28 -14.96 11.73
N PHE A 117 5.97 -13.90 11.31
CA PHE A 117 6.04 -13.48 9.92
C PHE A 117 6.87 -14.44 9.05
N SER A 118 7.87 -15.11 9.61
CA SER A 118 8.70 -16.07 8.85
C SER A 118 7.90 -17.20 8.19
N SER A 119 6.67 -17.44 8.64
CA SER A 119 5.76 -18.39 7.99
C SER A 119 5.40 -17.98 6.55
N TYR A 120 5.57 -16.68 6.16
CA TYR A 120 5.47 -16.26 4.76
C TYR A 120 6.55 -16.88 3.86
N ALA A 121 7.65 -17.39 4.42
CA ALA A 121 8.62 -18.19 3.66
C ALA A 121 7.97 -19.42 2.99
N SER A 122 6.93 -19.98 3.61
CA SER A 122 6.16 -21.06 3.00
C SER A 122 5.49 -20.67 1.68
N VAL A 123 5.10 -19.41 1.52
CA VAL A 123 4.52 -18.86 0.29
C VAL A 123 5.57 -18.85 -0.82
N THR A 124 6.78 -18.38 -0.52
CA THR A 124 7.91 -18.36 -1.46
C THR A 124 8.35 -19.78 -1.85
N ILE A 125 8.48 -20.67 -0.88
CA ILE A 125 8.83 -22.09 -1.13
C ILE A 125 7.78 -22.75 -2.03
N ARG A 126 6.49 -22.51 -1.74
CA ARG A 126 5.39 -23.08 -2.54
C ARG A 126 5.34 -22.48 -3.93
N ALA A 127 5.59 -21.18 -4.08
CA ALA A 127 5.65 -20.51 -5.39
C ALA A 127 6.79 -21.05 -6.25
N ALA A 128 7.95 -21.33 -5.66
CA ALA A 128 9.09 -21.92 -6.34
C ALA A 128 8.81 -23.34 -6.88
N ALA A 129 7.83 -24.06 -6.29
CA ALA A 129 7.38 -25.36 -6.78
C ALA A 129 6.43 -25.28 -7.99
N ASN A 130 6.14 -24.08 -8.52
CA ASN A 130 5.26 -23.80 -9.68
C ASN A 130 3.91 -24.53 -9.62
N PRO A 131 3.08 -24.30 -8.59
CA PRO A 131 1.76 -24.91 -8.51
C PRO A 131 0.85 -24.39 -9.63
N PRO A 132 -0.23 -25.12 -10.00
CA PRO A 132 -1.16 -24.73 -11.07
C PRO A 132 -1.78 -23.34 -10.89
N MET A 133 -1.95 -22.88 -9.63
CA MET A 133 -2.35 -21.51 -9.30
C MET A 133 -1.20 -20.81 -8.54
N ASN A 134 -0.46 -19.99 -9.25
CA ASN A 134 0.68 -19.25 -8.72
C ASN A 134 0.52 -17.73 -9.03
N SER A 135 -0.44 -17.10 -8.37
CA SER A 135 -0.69 -15.66 -8.53
C SER A 135 0.52 -14.85 -8.05
N ASN A 136 0.98 -13.91 -8.91
CA ASN A 136 2.14 -13.04 -8.67
C ASN A 136 3.48 -13.76 -8.51
N ASN A 137 3.52 -15.08 -8.61
CA ASN A 137 4.72 -15.90 -8.54
C ASN A 137 5.79 -15.40 -7.54
N PRO A 138 5.50 -15.33 -6.22
CA PRO A 138 6.43 -14.79 -5.21
C PRO A 138 7.55 -15.77 -4.87
N ASN A 139 8.28 -16.29 -5.87
CA ASN A 139 9.33 -17.29 -5.73
C ASN A 139 10.69 -16.72 -5.29
N ASN A 140 10.79 -15.40 -5.18
CA ASN A 140 11.98 -14.69 -4.73
C ASN A 140 11.61 -13.50 -3.83
N PRO A 141 12.57 -12.90 -3.09
CA PRO A 141 12.27 -11.84 -2.12
C PRO A 141 11.70 -10.58 -2.75
N HIS A 142 12.11 -10.22 -3.98
CA HIS A 142 11.59 -9.04 -4.66
C HIS A 142 10.14 -9.22 -5.10
N ALA A 143 9.79 -10.38 -5.63
CA ALA A 143 8.41 -10.74 -5.97
C ALA A 143 7.53 -10.84 -4.72
N LEU A 144 8.06 -11.39 -3.62
CA LEU A 144 7.37 -11.41 -2.33
C LEU A 144 7.10 -9.99 -1.82
N LEU A 145 8.08 -9.07 -1.91
CA LEU A 145 7.92 -7.68 -1.52
C LEU A 145 6.84 -6.98 -2.34
N SER A 146 6.83 -7.17 -3.66
CA SER A 146 5.81 -6.62 -4.56
C SER A 146 4.41 -7.15 -4.21
N MET A 147 4.30 -8.44 -3.88
CA MET A 147 3.04 -9.03 -3.43
C MET A 147 2.56 -8.43 -2.10
N LEU A 148 3.46 -8.25 -1.12
CA LEU A 148 3.14 -7.65 0.18
C LEU A 148 2.72 -6.18 0.05
N ASN A 149 3.39 -5.43 -0.80
CA ASN A 149 3.05 -4.04 -1.10
C ASN A 149 1.80 -3.91 -1.96
N ARG A 150 1.26 -5.02 -2.48
CA ARG A 150 0.09 -5.04 -3.36
C ARG A 150 0.27 -4.23 -4.64
N ASP A 151 1.49 -4.19 -5.17
CA ASP A 151 1.88 -3.38 -6.33
C ASP A 151 1.00 -3.67 -7.57
N GLN A 152 0.50 -4.90 -7.71
CA GLN A 152 -0.40 -5.32 -8.79
C GLN A 152 -1.73 -4.55 -8.83
N TYR A 153 -2.13 -3.90 -7.74
CA TYR A 153 -3.38 -3.15 -7.71
C TYR A 153 -3.20 -1.65 -7.99
N GLY A 154 -1.95 -1.20 -8.18
CA GLY A 154 -1.59 0.20 -8.36
C GLY A 154 -1.81 1.06 -7.10
N ASP A 155 -1.40 2.32 -7.21
CA ASP A 155 -1.57 3.28 -6.13
C ASP A 155 -3.00 3.82 -6.11
N ARG A 156 -3.66 3.72 -4.96
CA ARG A 156 -5.00 4.26 -4.74
C ARG A 156 -4.94 5.38 -3.70
N PRO A 157 -5.22 6.62 -4.10
CA PRO A 157 -5.22 7.72 -3.15
C PRO A 157 -6.34 7.54 -2.12
N LEU A 158 -6.00 7.68 -0.82
CA LEU A 158 -6.95 7.52 0.28
C LEU A 158 -7.69 8.81 0.60
N LEU A 159 -7.00 9.94 0.59
CA LEU A 159 -7.51 11.24 1.03
C LEU A 159 -7.63 12.24 -0.11
N LEU A 160 -6.57 12.40 -0.90
CA LEU A 160 -6.53 13.30 -2.04
C LEU A 160 -6.56 12.46 -3.31
N GLY A 161 -7.47 12.74 -4.21
CA GLY A 161 -7.63 12.03 -5.45
C GLY A 161 -8.04 12.94 -6.60
N ALA A 162 -7.76 12.51 -7.81
CA ALA A 162 -8.19 13.21 -9.02
C ALA A 162 -9.65 12.86 -9.36
N TYR A 163 -10.32 13.77 -10.04
CA TYR A 163 -11.61 13.49 -10.65
C TYR A 163 -11.47 12.42 -11.74
N TYR A 164 -12.57 11.70 -12.00
CA TYR A 164 -12.60 10.68 -13.05
C TYR A 164 -12.30 11.23 -14.46
N SER A 165 -12.61 12.50 -14.69
CA SER A 165 -12.40 13.20 -15.97
C SER A 165 -11.08 13.97 -16.02
N ALA A 166 -10.24 13.91 -14.97
CA ALA A 166 -8.97 14.62 -14.94
C ALA A 166 -8.00 14.04 -15.99
N PRO A 167 -7.48 14.87 -16.92
CA PRO A 167 -6.50 14.39 -17.89
C PRO A 167 -5.20 14.01 -17.18
N PRO A 168 -4.55 12.92 -17.57
CA PRO A 168 -3.23 12.59 -17.06
C PRO A 168 -2.18 13.54 -17.67
N GLU A 169 -1.34 14.15 -16.83
CA GLU A 169 -0.20 14.97 -17.27
C GLU A 169 1.11 14.17 -17.36
N GLY A 170 1.17 13.07 -16.60
CA GLY A 170 2.34 12.20 -16.55
C GLY A 170 2.01 10.89 -15.84
N TYR A 171 3.05 10.12 -15.59
CA TYR A 171 2.92 8.84 -14.90
C TYR A 171 3.92 8.72 -13.75
N LYS A 172 3.56 7.89 -12.77
CA LYS A 172 4.44 7.51 -11.66
C LYS A 172 5.06 6.17 -12.01
N GLU A 173 6.38 6.13 -12.07
CA GLU A 173 7.12 4.89 -12.22
C GLU A 173 7.59 4.38 -10.86
N LYS A 174 7.58 3.06 -10.71
CA LYS A 174 8.18 2.36 -9.59
C LYS A 174 9.22 1.39 -10.12
N SER A 175 10.45 1.52 -9.66
CA SER A 175 11.52 0.58 -9.97
C SER A 175 11.37 -0.68 -9.12
N PHE A 176 11.58 -1.83 -9.71
CA PHE A 176 11.62 -3.12 -9.05
C PHE A 176 12.69 -4.00 -9.69
N TYR A 177 13.03 -5.09 -9.00
CA TYR A 177 13.96 -6.08 -9.55
C TYR A 177 13.21 -7.37 -9.91
N TYR A 178 13.50 -7.91 -11.07
CA TYR A 178 13.01 -9.20 -11.50
C TYR A 178 14.16 -10.17 -11.76
N LEU A 179 13.89 -11.46 -11.66
CA LEU A 179 14.85 -12.51 -11.94
C LEU A 179 14.84 -12.80 -13.43
N ASP A 180 15.98 -12.67 -14.09
CA ASP A 180 16.15 -12.99 -15.51
C ASP A 180 16.40 -14.49 -15.72
N GLU A 181 16.35 -14.93 -16.97
CA GLU A 181 16.64 -16.32 -17.38
C GLU A 181 18.05 -16.78 -16.97
N ASP A 182 19.00 -15.85 -16.91
CA ASP A 182 20.37 -16.10 -16.43
C ASP A 182 20.47 -16.29 -14.90
N GLY A 183 19.37 -16.25 -14.17
CA GLY A 183 19.35 -16.35 -12.72
C GLY A 183 19.89 -15.14 -11.97
N LYS A 184 19.94 -13.96 -12.61
CA LYS A 184 20.37 -12.69 -12.02
C LYS A 184 19.23 -11.71 -11.91
N TYR A 185 19.30 -10.85 -10.90
CA TYR A 185 18.34 -9.76 -10.73
C TYR A 185 18.67 -8.59 -11.66
N LYS A 186 17.70 -8.17 -12.46
CA LYS A 186 17.78 -6.98 -13.32
C LYS A 186 16.74 -5.95 -12.88
N PRO A 187 17.09 -4.64 -12.94
CA PRO A 187 16.14 -3.58 -12.66
C PRO A 187 15.13 -3.44 -13.81
N ALA A 188 13.89 -3.19 -13.46
CA ALA A 188 12.83 -2.78 -14.39
C ALA A 188 11.98 -1.69 -13.75
N SER A 189 11.20 -0.97 -14.54
CA SER A 189 10.22 -0.02 -14.05
C SER A 189 8.81 -0.38 -14.52
N VAL A 190 7.82 -0.07 -13.71
CA VAL A 190 6.42 -0.24 -14.03
C VAL A 190 5.65 1.03 -13.69
N ILE A 191 4.71 1.39 -14.54
CA ILE A 191 3.80 2.51 -14.28
C ILE A 191 2.81 2.06 -13.20
N THR A 192 2.86 2.71 -12.03
CA THR A 192 1.97 2.42 -10.88
C THR A 192 0.76 3.34 -10.81
N GLY A 193 0.80 4.47 -11.50
CA GLY A 193 -0.30 5.43 -11.51
C GLY A 193 -0.03 6.60 -12.44
N TYR A 194 -0.99 7.50 -12.51
CA TYR A 194 -0.88 8.74 -13.27
C TYR A 194 -0.79 9.94 -12.36
N THR A 195 -0.09 10.98 -12.82
CA THR A 195 -0.09 12.30 -12.19
C THR A 195 -1.10 13.20 -12.88
N HIS A 196 -1.75 14.05 -12.12
CA HIS A 196 -2.74 15.00 -12.60
C HIS A 196 -2.39 16.39 -12.10
N SER A 197 -2.84 17.44 -12.81
CA SER A 197 -2.68 18.81 -12.35
C SER A 197 -3.33 19.01 -10.98
N PRO A 198 -2.72 19.82 -10.07
CA PRO A 198 -3.24 20.08 -8.73
C PRO A 198 -4.69 20.59 -8.72
N GLU A 199 -5.12 21.30 -9.76
CA GLU A 199 -6.49 21.82 -9.89
C GLU A 199 -7.56 20.72 -9.98
N PHE A 200 -7.19 19.51 -10.44
CA PHE A 200 -8.07 18.35 -10.53
C PHE A 200 -7.96 17.42 -9.32
N VAL A 201 -7.10 17.73 -8.34
CA VAL A 201 -6.87 16.89 -7.16
C VAL A 201 -7.55 17.49 -5.95
N HIS A 202 -8.52 16.80 -5.39
CA HIS A 202 -9.33 17.29 -4.29
C HIS A 202 -9.40 16.30 -3.14
N PHE A 203 -9.80 16.82 -1.97
CA PHE A 203 -10.01 16.02 -0.79
C PHE A 203 -11.31 15.22 -0.91
N PHE A 204 -11.23 13.93 -0.78
CA PHE A 204 -12.34 12.97 -0.83
C PHE A 204 -13.08 12.71 -2.15
N PRO A 205 -12.74 13.14 -3.35
CA PRO A 205 -13.32 12.46 -4.48
C PRO A 205 -12.50 11.20 -4.77
N ARG A 206 -12.99 10.04 -4.38
CA ARG A 206 -12.47 8.76 -4.83
C ARG A 206 -12.94 8.42 -6.26
N MET A 207 -13.09 9.42 -7.09
CA MET A 207 -13.54 9.33 -8.47
C MET A 207 -12.35 9.09 -9.40
N TRP A 208 -11.64 8.00 -9.22
CA TRP A 208 -10.36 7.75 -9.89
C TRP A 208 -10.44 6.68 -10.99
N ASP A 209 -11.56 5.95 -11.13
CA ASP A 209 -11.72 4.95 -12.18
C ASP A 209 -12.37 5.56 -13.43
N ALA A 210 -11.54 6.11 -14.30
CA ALA A 210 -11.98 6.71 -15.56
C ALA A 210 -12.66 5.71 -16.51
N ARG A 211 -12.40 4.40 -16.37
CA ARG A 211 -12.95 3.37 -17.28
C ARG A 211 -14.44 3.14 -17.10
N LYS A 212 -14.93 3.29 -15.87
CA LYS A 212 -16.34 3.12 -15.52
C LYS A 212 -17.02 4.44 -15.19
N GLY A 213 -16.23 5.49 -15.00
CA GLY A 213 -16.60 6.66 -14.25
C GLY A 213 -17.73 7.49 -14.85
N GLU A 214 -17.75 7.71 -16.14
CA GLU A 214 -18.65 8.71 -16.69
C GLU A 214 -20.12 8.33 -16.54
N LYS A 215 -20.49 7.12 -16.87
CA LYS A 215 -21.87 6.66 -16.80
C LYS A 215 -22.34 6.50 -15.35
N GLU A 216 -21.57 5.83 -14.53
CA GLU A 216 -21.92 5.56 -13.14
C GLU A 216 -21.92 6.85 -12.30
N TYR A 217 -20.95 7.74 -12.51
CA TYR A 217 -20.90 9.00 -11.75
C TYR A 217 -22.00 9.98 -12.18
N LYS A 218 -22.37 10.04 -13.45
CA LYS A 218 -23.54 10.77 -13.93
C LYS A 218 -24.82 10.23 -13.28
N GLN A 219 -24.96 8.90 -13.24
CA GLN A 219 -26.11 8.25 -12.64
C GLN A 219 -26.20 8.48 -11.13
N TRP A 220 -25.07 8.41 -10.41
CA TRP A 220 -25.03 8.64 -8.96
C TRP A 220 -25.13 10.12 -8.59
N GLY A 221 -24.56 10.99 -9.41
CA GLY A 221 -24.65 12.44 -9.22
C GLY A 221 -26.02 13.03 -9.53
N ALA A 222 -26.94 12.24 -10.05
CA ALA A 222 -28.26 12.69 -10.48
C ALA A 222 -28.22 13.95 -11.37
N TYR A 223 -27.25 14.01 -12.27
CA TYR A 223 -27.11 15.11 -13.20
C TYR A 223 -28.34 15.21 -14.10
N ARG A 224 -28.87 16.40 -14.21
CA ARG A 224 -29.84 16.72 -15.26
C ARG A 224 -29.08 17.20 -16.48
N THR A 225 -29.33 16.59 -17.62
CA THR A 225 -28.82 17.09 -18.90
C THR A 225 -29.87 17.97 -19.55
N ARG A 226 -29.45 19.07 -20.13
CA ARG A 226 -30.27 19.91 -21.02
C ARG A 226 -29.59 19.97 -22.37
N THR A 227 -30.37 20.05 -23.41
CA THR A 227 -29.85 20.33 -24.75
C THR A 227 -29.59 21.80 -24.87
N ASP A 228 -28.34 22.19 -25.07
CA ASP A 228 -27.95 23.57 -25.26
C ASP A 228 -27.08 23.72 -26.51
N VAL A 229 -26.91 24.95 -26.96
CA VAL A 229 -26.07 25.25 -28.11
C VAL A 229 -24.60 25.12 -27.73
N MET A 230 -23.86 24.32 -28.49
CA MET A 230 -22.44 24.15 -28.28
C MET A 230 -21.66 25.38 -28.67
N ARG A 231 -20.66 25.74 -27.84
CA ARG A 231 -19.76 26.87 -28.06
C ARG A 231 -18.32 26.37 -28.13
N ASP A 232 -17.50 27.07 -28.91
CA ASP A 232 -16.06 26.81 -28.96
C ASP A 232 -15.34 27.35 -27.71
N ASP A 233 -14.03 27.15 -27.63
CA ASP A 233 -13.19 27.64 -26.52
C ASP A 233 -13.14 29.14 -26.40
N LYS A 234 -13.59 29.89 -27.42
CA LYS A 234 -13.71 31.35 -27.44
C LYS A 234 -15.11 31.85 -27.11
N GLY A 235 -16.06 30.91 -26.86
CA GLY A 235 -17.44 31.20 -26.54
C GLY A 235 -18.34 31.44 -27.74
N GLU A 236 -17.85 31.25 -28.99
CA GLU A 236 -18.66 31.38 -30.20
C GLU A 236 -19.51 30.13 -30.45
N ILE A 237 -20.68 30.31 -31.04
CA ILE A 237 -21.62 29.22 -31.32
C ILE A 237 -21.08 28.36 -32.44
N LEU A 238 -20.86 27.06 -32.15
CA LEU A 238 -20.53 26.06 -33.17
C LEU A 238 -21.69 25.89 -34.13
N ARG A 239 -21.42 25.98 -35.45
CA ARG A 239 -22.38 25.80 -36.50
C ARG A 239 -22.02 24.59 -37.39
N ASP A 240 -23.04 23.88 -37.85
CA ASP A 240 -22.87 22.81 -38.82
C ASP A 240 -22.54 23.35 -40.25
N GLU A 241 -22.25 22.45 -41.17
CA GLU A 241 -21.97 22.82 -42.59
C GLU A 241 -23.10 23.57 -43.26
N GLN A 242 -24.29 23.55 -42.66
CA GLN A 242 -25.50 24.27 -43.15
C GLN A 242 -25.75 25.55 -42.39
N GLY A 243 -24.81 25.98 -41.55
CA GLY A 243 -24.90 27.21 -40.76
C GLY A 243 -25.84 27.17 -39.55
N ARG A 244 -26.38 26.00 -39.20
CA ARG A 244 -27.26 25.82 -38.04
C ARG A 244 -26.46 25.60 -36.77
N PRO A 245 -26.92 26.10 -35.59
CA PRO A 245 -26.23 25.90 -34.35
C PRO A 245 -26.21 24.42 -33.97
N VAL A 246 -25.02 23.90 -33.71
CA VAL A 246 -24.85 22.52 -33.19
C VAL A 246 -25.38 22.49 -31.77
N ARG A 247 -26.30 21.58 -31.49
CA ARG A 247 -26.86 21.35 -30.17
C ARG A 247 -26.28 20.07 -29.59
N GLY A 248 -25.87 20.10 -28.35
CA GLY A 248 -25.37 18.95 -27.61
C GLY A 248 -25.96 18.88 -26.21
N GLU A 249 -25.81 17.74 -25.57
CA GLU A 249 -26.18 17.59 -24.17
C GLU A 249 -25.16 18.29 -23.28
N VAL A 250 -25.62 19.29 -22.51
CA VAL A 250 -24.82 20.00 -21.51
C VAL A 250 -25.32 19.60 -20.14
N VAL A 251 -24.42 19.32 -19.23
CA VAL A 251 -24.76 18.99 -17.85
C VAL A 251 -25.28 20.25 -17.16
N ASP A 252 -26.51 20.19 -16.70
CA ASP A 252 -27.09 21.24 -15.87
C ASP A 252 -26.71 21.00 -14.40
N PHE A 253 -25.70 21.71 -13.93
CA PHE A 253 -25.27 21.64 -12.54
C PHE A 253 -26.27 22.26 -11.56
N GLY A 254 -27.43 22.71 -12.03
CA GLY A 254 -28.39 23.45 -11.23
C GLY A 254 -27.76 24.68 -10.58
N ARG A 255 -28.53 25.64 -10.22
CA ARG A 255 -27.97 26.75 -9.44
C ARG A 255 -27.42 26.22 -8.10
N LYS A 256 -26.12 25.80 -8.09
CA LYS A 256 -25.46 25.43 -7.24
C LYS A 256 -24.96 26.04 -6.20
N LYS A 257 -25.23 25.60 -5.19
CA LYS A 257 -24.66 25.89 -3.91
C LYS A 257 -24.05 24.64 -3.28
N LEU A 258 -23.53 23.75 -4.08
CA LEU A 258 -23.07 22.48 -3.54
C LEU A 258 -21.55 22.36 -3.40
N TYR A 259 -20.80 23.40 -3.82
CA TYR A 259 -19.35 23.36 -3.68
C TYR A 259 -18.80 24.77 -3.44
N ASN A 260 -19.10 25.31 -2.27
CA ASN A 260 -18.28 26.31 -1.60
C ASN A 260 -17.68 25.66 -0.35
#